data_badb6ebcc7f22c8712f3c42be2d8bac2
#
_entry.id   badb6ebcc7f22c8712f3c42be2d8bac2
#
_cell.length_a   1.000
_cell.length_b   1.000
_cell.length_c   1.000
_cell.angle_alpha   90.00
_cell.angle_beta   90.00
_cell.angle_gamma   90.00
#
_symmetry.space_group_name_H-M   'P 1'
#
loop_
_entity.id
_entity.type
_entity.pdbx_description
1 polymer ?
#
loop_
_entity_poly.entity_id
_entity_poly.type
_entity_poly.pdbx_seq_one_letter_code
_entity_poly.pdbx_strand_id
1 'polypeptide(L)'
;IAIAIANDPDLIIADEPTTALDVTIQAQILDVLRTAQKETGAGVIMITHDLGVVAGMADRVAVMYAGRIVETGDVDDIFYRSRMPYTIGLLGSLPRLDARKDSALATLEGNPPSLLELPRGCPFIPRCPMAQAECAQGEPQLALVERGGAEGQEAGSGSQYSACHRRDEIERDQLDYSHIYPVPALKTPETMSLPHAERPEVLRVTDLVKEFPLMKGAVFKRRVGTVHAVDGVSFDVRRGETLALVGESGCGKTTTLMEVLSLQAPQEGTIVVLGKDTADLGRAQRRQVRRDLQIVFQDPMASLDPRLPIFDIIAEPLRANGWKKADIGPRIEELMELVGLEPSHANRYPRNFSGGQRQRIGIARALALEPSLLVLDEPVSALDVSIQAGVINLLDELRATMGLSYLFVAHDLSVVRHIADRVAVMYLGRIVEIGDVDTIFEAPAHPYTQALLSAIPIPDPAKERGRSRIVLEGDMPSPANPPSGCRFRTRCPKFASGLTDDERSACLGAMPEFRSQGEDHDVACYYPERTAVF
;
A
#
# COMPACT_ATOMS: atom_id res chain seq x y z
N ILE A 1 4.56 18.51 -16.59
CA ILE A 1 3.71 18.36 -17.80
C ILE A 1 3.76 19.64 -18.62
N ALA A 2 3.42 20.85 -18.08
CA ALA A 2 3.42 22.09 -18.84
C ALA A 2 4.72 22.37 -19.62
N ILE A 3 5.89 22.10 -19.02
CA ILE A 3 7.19 22.23 -19.70
C ILE A 3 7.32 21.23 -20.84
N ALA A 4 6.84 19.99 -20.65
CA ALA A 4 6.96 18.93 -21.66
C ALA A 4 6.14 19.23 -22.93
N ILE A 5 5.00 19.93 -22.81
CA ILE A 5 4.10 20.25 -23.93
C ILE A 5 4.32 21.65 -24.50
N ALA A 6 5.24 22.44 -23.95
CA ALA A 6 5.42 23.86 -24.32
C ALA A 6 5.80 24.11 -25.80
N ASN A 7 6.36 23.12 -26.49
CA ASN A 7 6.80 23.19 -27.89
C ASN A 7 5.98 22.27 -28.82
N ASP A 8 4.77 21.92 -28.46
CA ASP A 8 3.85 21.05 -29.23
C ASP A 8 4.56 19.76 -29.74
N PRO A 9 5.03 18.89 -28.84
CA PRO A 9 5.79 17.70 -29.22
C PRO A 9 4.89 16.66 -29.90
N ASP A 10 5.46 15.88 -30.83
CA ASP A 10 4.77 14.71 -31.41
C ASP A 10 4.72 13.51 -30.46
N LEU A 11 5.60 13.47 -29.43
CA LEU A 11 5.72 12.39 -28.47
C LEU A 11 6.02 12.92 -27.07
N ILE A 12 5.25 12.44 -26.09
CA ILE A 12 5.46 12.69 -24.65
C ILE A 12 5.96 11.39 -24.02
N ILE A 13 7.08 11.45 -23.30
CA ILE A 13 7.57 10.35 -22.46
C ILE A 13 7.27 10.70 -21.01
N ALA A 14 6.45 9.89 -20.35
CA ALA A 14 6.07 10.01 -18.95
C ALA A 14 6.69 8.86 -18.16
N ASP A 15 7.79 9.15 -17.47
CA ASP A 15 8.53 8.17 -16.65
C ASP A 15 8.03 8.25 -15.21
N GLU A 16 7.26 7.23 -14.80
CA GLU A 16 6.60 7.11 -13.49
C GLU A 16 5.90 8.42 -13.03
N PRO A 17 4.99 8.99 -13.82
CA PRO A 17 4.45 10.33 -13.58
C PRO A 17 3.59 10.43 -12.32
N THR A 18 3.21 9.31 -11.72
CA THR A 18 2.34 9.22 -10.53
C THR A 18 3.04 8.64 -9.30
N THR A 19 4.32 8.27 -9.40
CA THR A 19 5.09 7.70 -8.28
C THR A 19 5.18 8.69 -7.12
N ALA A 20 5.00 8.20 -5.91
CA ALA A 20 4.99 8.97 -4.65
C ALA A 20 3.90 10.05 -4.56
N LEU A 21 2.83 9.97 -5.35
CA LEU A 21 1.66 10.84 -5.26
C LEU A 21 0.51 10.13 -4.54
N ASP A 22 -0.29 10.91 -3.82
CA ASP A 22 -1.56 10.42 -3.29
C ASP A 22 -2.52 10.08 -4.43
N VAL A 23 -3.41 9.11 -4.20
CA VAL A 23 -4.35 8.62 -5.21
C VAL A 23 -5.24 9.72 -5.82
N THR A 24 -5.59 10.76 -5.06
CA THR A 24 -6.38 11.91 -5.55
C THR A 24 -5.56 12.80 -6.49
N ILE A 25 -4.31 13.08 -6.16
CA ILE A 25 -3.37 13.83 -7.03
C ILE A 25 -3.00 12.99 -8.25
N GLN A 26 -2.79 11.67 -8.08
CA GLN A 26 -2.56 10.73 -9.19
C GLN A 26 -3.67 10.82 -10.22
N ALA A 27 -4.95 10.77 -9.80
CA ALA A 27 -6.08 10.90 -10.70
C ALA A 27 -6.07 12.22 -11.48
N GLN A 28 -5.79 13.35 -10.80
CA GLN A 28 -5.68 14.67 -11.45
C GLN A 28 -4.54 14.72 -12.48
N ILE A 29 -3.36 14.16 -12.16
CA ILE A 29 -2.22 14.13 -13.09
C ILE A 29 -2.54 13.29 -14.33
N LEU A 30 -3.22 12.15 -14.18
CA LEU A 30 -3.64 11.33 -15.30
C LEU A 30 -4.65 12.05 -16.20
N ASP A 31 -5.58 12.81 -15.63
CA ASP A 31 -6.54 13.61 -16.40
C ASP A 31 -5.85 14.77 -17.14
N VAL A 32 -4.84 15.40 -16.52
CA VAL A 32 -3.99 16.42 -17.18
C VAL A 32 -3.20 15.81 -18.33
N LEU A 33 -2.65 14.58 -18.19
CA LEU A 33 -1.95 13.89 -19.27
C LEU A 33 -2.89 13.55 -20.44
N ARG A 34 -4.12 13.05 -20.15
CA ARG A 34 -5.14 12.82 -21.19
C ARG A 34 -5.52 14.09 -21.92
N THR A 35 -5.69 15.19 -21.19
CA THR A 35 -6.00 16.49 -21.78
C THR A 35 -4.85 16.97 -22.65
N ALA A 36 -3.60 16.89 -22.17
CA ALA A 36 -2.41 17.25 -22.93
C ALA A 36 -2.31 16.43 -24.23
N GLN A 37 -2.48 15.10 -24.16
CA GLN A 37 -2.49 14.21 -25.32
C GLN A 37 -3.56 14.63 -26.35
N LYS A 38 -4.77 14.90 -25.87
CA LYS A 38 -5.90 15.27 -26.75
C LYS A 38 -5.68 16.63 -27.42
N GLU A 39 -5.18 17.63 -26.69
CA GLU A 39 -4.97 18.98 -27.20
C GLU A 39 -3.77 19.06 -28.16
N THR A 40 -2.68 18.33 -27.91
CA THR A 40 -1.49 18.33 -28.76
C THR A 40 -1.55 17.30 -29.88
N GLY A 41 -2.38 16.25 -29.77
CA GLY A 41 -2.37 15.10 -30.66
C GLY A 41 -1.11 14.22 -30.53
N ALA A 42 -0.29 14.43 -29.50
CA ALA A 42 0.95 13.70 -29.27
C ALA A 42 0.71 12.24 -28.90
N GLY A 43 1.60 11.35 -29.35
CA GLY A 43 1.70 10.01 -28.78
C GLY A 43 2.23 10.08 -27.34
N VAL A 44 1.78 9.15 -26.45
CA VAL A 44 2.30 9.07 -25.08
C VAL A 44 2.93 7.71 -24.84
N ILE A 45 4.21 7.71 -24.42
CA ILE A 45 4.88 6.53 -23.87
C ILE A 45 4.87 6.71 -22.34
N MET A 46 4.17 5.84 -21.64
CA MET A 46 4.10 5.85 -20.18
C MET A 46 4.92 4.67 -19.62
N ILE A 47 5.86 4.96 -18.73
CA ILE A 47 6.59 3.97 -17.97
C ILE A 47 5.97 3.96 -16.57
N THR A 48 5.47 2.81 -16.12
CA THR A 48 4.84 2.67 -14.80
C THR A 48 4.84 1.22 -14.35
N HIS A 49 4.82 1.02 -13.04
CA HIS A 49 4.58 -0.28 -12.40
C HIS A 49 3.12 -0.41 -11.90
N ASP A 50 2.32 0.66 -11.99
CA ASP A 50 0.91 0.67 -11.59
C ASP A 50 0.02 0.13 -12.72
N LEU A 51 -0.37 -1.14 -12.62
CA LEU A 51 -1.20 -1.81 -13.64
C LEU A 51 -2.64 -1.29 -13.69
N GLY A 52 -3.14 -0.66 -12.62
CA GLY A 52 -4.42 0.03 -12.66
C GLY A 52 -4.37 1.27 -13.56
N VAL A 53 -3.27 2.02 -13.49
CA VAL A 53 -3.01 3.14 -14.43
C VAL A 53 -2.90 2.64 -15.86
N VAL A 54 -2.17 1.54 -16.08
CA VAL A 54 -2.06 0.91 -17.42
C VAL A 54 -3.44 0.53 -17.96
N ALA A 55 -4.27 -0.13 -17.15
CA ALA A 55 -5.63 -0.56 -17.54
C ALA A 55 -6.51 0.60 -18.00
N GLY A 56 -6.38 1.78 -17.36
CA GLY A 56 -7.18 2.96 -17.65
C GLY A 56 -6.64 3.88 -18.74
N MET A 57 -5.33 3.85 -19.01
CA MET A 57 -4.66 4.85 -19.87
C MET A 57 -4.11 4.28 -21.17
N ALA A 58 -3.66 3.03 -21.17
CA ALA A 58 -2.94 2.47 -22.30
C ALA A 58 -3.86 1.88 -23.38
N ASP A 59 -3.51 2.10 -24.65
CA ASP A 59 -4.06 1.36 -25.78
C ASP A 59 -3.31 0.05 -25.99
N ARG A 60 -1.97 0.12 -25.89
CA ARG A 60 -1.05 -1.00 -26.05
C ARG A 60 -0.07 -1.08 -24.88
N VAL A 61 0.33 -2.29 -24.52
CA VAL A 61 1.24 -2.57 -23.41
C VAL A 61 2.45 -3.34 -23.92
N ALA A 62 3.62 -2.98 -23.40
CA ALA A 62 4.87 -3.75 -23.54
C ALA A 62 5.37 -4.11 -22.15
N VAL A 63 5.37 -5.40 -21.81
CA VAL A 63 5.87 -5.92 -20.54
C VAL A 63 7.37 -6.19 -20.66
N MET A 64 8.14 -5.63 -19.75
CA MET A 64 9.62 -5.76 -19.75
C MET A 64 10.10 -6.62 -18.59
N TYR A 65 11.07 -7.49 -18.84
CA TYR A 65 11.78 -8.28 -17.84
C TYR A 65 13.27 -8.39 -18.21
N ALA A 66 14.15 -8.15 -17.24
CA ALA A 66 15.61 -8.24 -17.42
C ALA A 66 16.13 -7.50 -18.69
N GLY A 67 15.60 -6.30 -18.97
CA GLY A 67 15.98 -5.47 -20.13
C GLY A 67 15.44 -5.94 -21.48
N ARG A 68 14.47 -6.87 -21.50
CA ARG A 68 13.81 -7.40 -22.71
C ARG A 68 12.31 -7.15 -22.67
N ILE A 69 11.71 -6.90 -23.83
CA ILE A 69 10.25 -6.99 -23.97
C ILE A 69 9.91 -8.48 -24.04
N VAL A 70 9.15 -8.95 -23.07
CA VAL A 70 8.75 -10.37 -22.95
C VAL A 70 7.34 -10.63 -23.45
N GLU A 71 6.49 -9.61 -23.46
CA GLU A 71 5.16 -9.67 -24.02
C GLU A 71 4.71 -8.29 -24.47
N THR A 72 3.96 -8.20 -25.57
CA THR A 72 3.34 -6.95 -26.02
C THR A 72 2.06 -7.24 -26.79
N GLY A 73 1.07 -6.35 -26.65
CA GLY A 73 -0.24 -6.47 -27.30
C GLY A 73 -1.14 -5.31 -26.90
N ASP A 74 -2.40 -5.38 -27.34
CA ASP A 74 -3.43 -4.48 -26.86
C ASP A 74 -3.65 -4.69 -25.37
N VAL A 75 -4.09 -3.65 -24.66
CA VAL A 75 -4.25 -3.72 -23.19
C VAL A 75 -5.17 -4.89 -22.79
N ASP A 76 -6.23 -5.17 -23.51
CA ASP A 76 -7.15 -6.27 -23.24
C ASP A 76 -6.49 -7.65 -23.46
N ASP A 77 -5.58 -7.79 -24.44
CA ASP A 77 -4.82 -9.02 -24.64
C ASP A 77 -3.88 -9.30 -23.46
N ILE A 78 -3.20 -8.25 -22.98
CA ILE A 78 -2.27 -8.39 -21.85
C ILE A 78 -3.01 -8.70 -20.54
N PHE A 79 -4.16 -8.07 -20.28
CA PHE A 79 -4.88 -8.25 -19.02
C PHE A 79 -5.70 -9.54 -18.97
N TYR A 80 -6.30 -9.97 -20.09
CA TYR A 80 -7.22 -11.11 -20.10
C TYR A 80 -6.67 -12.36 -20.79
N ARG A 81 -5.62 -12.21 -21.59
CA ARG A 81 -5.08 -13.27 -22.44
C ARG A 81 -3.55 -13.33 -22.45
N SER A 82 -2.92 -13.06 -21.30
CA SER A 82 -1.46 -13.13 -21.18
C SER A 82 -0.90 -14.49 -21.59
N ARG A 83 0.25 -14.50 -22.25
CA ARG A 83 0.94 -15.70 -22.75
C ARG A 83 2.35 -15.86 -22.20
N MET A 84 2.74 -15.00 -21.29
CA MET A 84 4.02 -15.03 -20.61
C MET A 84 3.82 -15.30 -19.12
N PRO A 85 4.39 -16.36 -18.54
CA PRO A 85 4.23 -16.66 -17.12
C PRO A 85 4.59 -15.47 -16.20
N TYR A 86 5.58 -14.66 -16.57
CA TYR A 86 5.92 -13.44 -15.82
C TYR A 86 4.74 -12.45 -15.78
N THR A 87 4.11 -12.17 -16.93
CA THR A 87 2.96 -11.26 -17.02
C THR A 87 1.77 -11.78 -16.19
N ILE A 88 1.50 -13.09 -16.32
CA ILE A 88 0.42 -13.77 -15.56
C ILE A 88 0.68 -13.66 -14.05
N GLY A 89 1.92 -13.93 -13.61
CA GLY A 89 2.30 -13.80 -12.21
C GLY A 89 2.27 -12.35 -11.71
N LEU A 90 2.64 -11.38 -12.55
CA LEU A 90 2.59 -9.96 -12.22
C LEU A 90 1.14 -9.50 -11.99
N LEU A 91 0.22 -9.89 -12.88
CA LEU A 91 -1.22 -9.61 -12.74
C LEU A 91 -1.84 -10.32 -11.54
N GLY A 92 -1.43 -11.57 -11.26
CA GLY A 92 -1.89 -12.34 -10.09
C GLY A 92 -1.34 -11.85 -8.76
N SER A 93 -0.25 -11.06 -8.77
CA SER A 93 0.36 -10.48 -7.55
C SER A 93 -0.33 -9.18 -7.11
N LEU A 94 -1.29 -8.66 -7.87
CA LEU A 94 -1.99 -7.41 -7.56
C LEU A 94 -3.05 -7.63 -6.48
N PRO A 95 -3.00 -6.88 -5.38
CA PRO A 95 -4.15 -6.79 -4.50
C PRO A 95 -5.31 -6.09 -5.22
N ARG A 96 -6.49 -6.68 -5.17
CA ARG A 96 -7.68 -6.19 -5.88
C ARG A 96 -8.66 -5.52 -4.94
N LEU A 97 -9.12 -4.31 -5.29
CA LEU A 97 -10.14 -3.58 -4.54
C LEU A 97 -11.53 -4.20 -4.64
N ASP A 98 -11.82 -4.78 -5.80
CA ASP A 98 -13.10 -5.38 -6.18
C ASP A 98 -13.23 -6.86 -5.79
N ALA A 99 -12.26 -7.40 -5.03
CA ALA A 99 -12.27 -8.77 -4.53
C ALA A 99 -12.19 -8.79 -3.00
N ARG A 100 -12.84 -9.79 -2.39
CA ARG A 100 -12.70 -10.06 -0.96
C ARG A 100 -11.36 -10.72 -0.67
N LYS A 101 -10.94 -10.65 0.60
CA LYS A 101 -9.74 -11.32 1.09
C LYS A 101 -9.99 -12.83 1.27
N ASP A 102 -10.08 -13.58 0.18
CA ASP A 102 -10.36 -15.02 0.24
C ASP A 102 -9.08 -15.89 0.17
N SER A 103 -7.97 -15.33 -0.31
CA SER A 103 -6.70 -16.04 -0.50
C SER A 103 -5.51 -15.11 -0.37
N ALA A 104 -4.32 -15.67 -0.14
CA ALA A 104 -3.07 -14.93 -0.25
C ALA A 104 -2.85 -14.44 -1.69
N LEU A 105 -1.94 -13.48 -1.87
CA LEU A 105 -1.56 -13.00 -3.20
C LEU A 105 -0.63 -14.00 -3.88
N ALA A 106 -0.76 -14.15 -5.20
CA ALA A 106 0.23 -14.89 -5.97
C ALA A 106 1.61 -14.22 -5.85
N THR A 107 2.66 -15.00 -5.67
CA THR A 107 4.02 -14.47 -5.52
C THR A 107 4.95 -15.02 -6.58
N LEU A 108 5.75 -14.12 -7.15
CA LEU A 108 6.85 -14.47 -8.03
C LEU A 108 8.09 -14.77 -7.16
N GLU A 109 8.33 -16.04 -6.86
CA GLU A 109 9.45 -16.46 -6.04
C GLU A 109 10.81 -16.07 -6.64
N GLY A 110 11.83 -15.95 -5.80
CA GLY A 110 13.19 -15.61 -6.19
C GLY A 110 13.40 -14.14 -6.54
N ASN A 111 14.63 -13.81 -6.94
CA ASN A 111 15.03 -12.46 -7.32
C ASN A 111 15.18 -12.33 -8.83
N PRO A 112 14.95 -11.13 -9.42
CA PRO A 112 15.32 -10.87 -10.79
C PRO A 112 16.82 -11.17 -11.01
N PRO A 113 17.20 -11.75 -12.16
CA PRO A 113 18.59 -12.07 -12.45
C PRO A 113 19.44 -10.79 -12.54
N SER A 114 20.72 -10.91 -12.21
CA SER A 114 21.67 -9.83 -12.45
C SER A 114 21.79 -9.57 -13.95
N LEU A 115 21.68 -8.29 -14.36
CA LEU A 115 21.89 -7.90 -15.76
C LEU A 115 23.34 -8.13 -16.23
N LEU A 116 24.29 -8.33 -15.30
CA LEU A 116 25.69 -8.66 -15.62
C LEU A 116 25.87 -10.15 -15.93
N GLU A 117 25.01 -11.02 -15.39
CA GLU A 117 25.06 -12.47 -15.56
C GLU A 117 23.63 -12.99 -15.78
N LEU A 118 23.12 -12.83 -16.99
CA LEU A 118 21.83 -13.40 -17.35
C LEU A 118 21.92 -14.94 -17.47
N PRO A 119 20.88 -15.68 -17.03
CA PRO A 119 20.82 -17.10 -17.23
C PRO A 119 20.85 -17.44 -18.73
N ARG A 120 21.41 -18.61 -19.08
CA ARG A 120 21.33 -19.13 -20.45
C ARG A 120 19.88 -19.43 -20.82
N GLY A 121 19.48 -19.07 -22.02
CA GLY A 121 18.11 -19.23 -22.50
C GLY A 121 17.17 -18.13 -22.00
N CYS A 122 15.96 -18.49 -21.58
CA CYS A 122 14.97 -17.53 -21.11
C CYS A 122 15.43 -16.86 -19.80
N PRO A 123 15.49 -15.52 -19.73
CA PRO A 123 15.91 -14.82 -18.51
C PRO A 123 15.01 -15.08 -17.28
N PHE A 124 13.78 -15.52 -17.50
CA PHE A 124 12.81 -15.79 -16.42
C PHE A 124 12.92 -17.22 -15.84
N ILE A 125 13.72 -18.13 -16.41
CA ILE A 125 13.86 -19.53 -15.96
C ILE A 125 13.98 -19.68 -14.43
N PRO A 126 14.85 -18.92 -13.72
CA PRO A 126 15.04 -19.15 -12.29
C PRO A 126 13.81 -18.86 -11.43
N ARG A 127 12.81 -18.18 -12.00
CA ARG A 127 11.58 -17.77 -11.31
C ARG A 127 10.30 -18.33 -11.96
N CYS A 128 10.44 -19.10 -13.04
CA CYS A 128 9.31 -19.61 -13.82
C CYS A 128 8.86 -20.96 -13.32
N PRO A 129 7.66 -21.11 -12.73
CA PRO A 129 7.15 -22.43 -12.30
C PRO A 129 6.93 -23.40 -13.48
N MET A 130 6.76 -22.85 -14.69
CA MET A 130 6.59 -23.63 -15.92
C MET A 130 7.90 -23.93 -16.65
N ALA A 131 9.08 -23.68 -16.02
CA ALA A 131 10.37 -23.86 -16.69
C ALA A 131 10.59 -25.32 -17.10
N GLN A 132 11.06 -25.51 -18.34
CA GLN A 132 11.41 -26.83 -18.90
C GLN A 132 12.81 -26.78 -19.54
N ALA A 133 13.35 -27.93 -19.90
CA ALA A 133 14.67 -28.04 -20.50
C ALA A 133 14.84 -27.20 -21.79
N GLU A 134 13.80 -27.04 -22.56
CA GLU A 134 13.77 -26.23 -23.78
C GLU A 134 14.05 -24.75 -23.48
N CYS A 135 13.56 -24.24 -22.35
CA CYS A 135 13.74 -22.84 -21.95
C CYS A 135 15.22 -22.48 -21.73
N ALA A 136 16.08 -23.47 -21.45
CA ALA A 136 17.52 -23.29 -21.27
C ALA A 136 18.33 -23.39 -22.59
N GLN A 137 17.73 -23.87 -23.67
CA GLN A 137 18.43 -24.12 -24.93
C GLN A 137 18.66 -22.84 -25.75
N GLY A 138 17.79 -21.84 -25.60
CA GLY A 138 17.90 -20.56 -26.30
C GLY A 138 16.97 -19.50 -25.73
N GLU A 139 17.33 -18.24 -25.91
CA GLU A 139 16.46 -17.11 -25.54
C GLU A 139 15.22 -17.11 -26.45
N PRO A 140 13.99 -17.15 -25.88
CA PRO A 140 12.77 -17.13 -26.68
C PRO A 140 12.67 -15.79 -27.42
N GLN A 141 12.40 -15.86 -28.71
CA GLN A 141 12.16 -14.68 -29.53
C GLN A 141 10.72 -14.18 -29.31
N LEU A 142 10.54 -12.86 -29.41
CA LEU A 142 9.23 -12.25 -29.37
C LEU A 142 8.46 -12.64 -30.65
N ALA A 143 7.58 -13.61 -30.55
CA ALA A 143 6.87 -14.20 -31.67
C ALA A 143 5.36 -13.95 -31.58
N LEU A 144 4.71 -13.82 -32.74
CA LEU A 144 3.28 -13.64 -32.85
C LEU A 144 2.52 -14.79 -32.16
N VAL A 145 1.52 -14.43 -31.39
CA VAL A 145 0.57 -15.38 -30.80
C VAL A 145 -0.55 -15.61 -31.79
N GLU A 146 -0.68 -16.85 -32.29
CA GLU A 146 -1.79 -17.23 -33.15
C GLU A 146 -3.06 -17.31 -32.29
N ARG A 147 -4.11 -16.56 -32.67
CA ARG A 147 -5.42 -16.65 -32.00
C ARG A 147 -6.09 -17.94 -32.44
N GLY A 148 -6.27 -18.88 -31.52
CA GLY A 148 -7.09 -20.06 -31.76
C GLY A 148 -8.51 -19.61 -32.08
N GLY A 149 -8.94 -19.87 -33.33
CA GLY A 149 -10.19 -19.34 -33.87
C GLY A 149 -11.41 -19.89 -33.14
N ALA A 150 -12.12 -19.06 -32.41
CA ALA A 150 -13.56 -19.12 -32.31
C ALA A 150 -14.10 -18.21 -33.43
N GLU A 151 -14.68 -18.82 -34.46
CA GLU A 151 -15.38 -18.10 -35.54
C GLU A 151 -16.43 -17.16 -34.93
N GLY A 152 -16.26 -15.85 -35.08
CA GLY A 152 -17.25 -14.85 -34.71
C GLY A 152 -16.85 -13.73 -33.75
N GLN A 153 -15.62 -13.70 -33.19
CA GLN A 153 -15.17 -12.50 -32.49
C GLN A 153 -14.36 -11.61 -33.44
N GLU A 154 -14.82 -10.37 -33.63
CA GLU A 154 -14.09 -9.37 -34.39
C GLU A 154 -12.68 -9.24 -33.82
N ALA A 155 -11.67 -9.47 -34.67
CA ALA A 155 -10.27 -9.30 -34.32
C ALA A 155 -10.05 -7.85 -33.91
N GLY A 156 -9.72 -7.61 -32.64
CA GLY A 156 -9.12 -6.34 -32.21
C GLY A 156 -7.91 -6.04 -33.11
N SER A 157 -7.69 -4.79 -33.44
CA SER A 157 -6.76 -4.33 -34.47
C SER A 157 -5.27 -4.58 -34.17
N GLY A 158 -4.91 -5.24 -33.06
CA GLY A 158 -3.55 -5.44 -32.60
C GLY A 158 -3.08 -6.90 -32.63
N SER A 159 -1.80 -7.10 -32.93
CA SER A 159 -1.14 -8.39 -32.84
C SER A 159 -0.48 -8.53 -31.48
N GLN A 160 -0.78 -9.62 -30.77
CA GLN A 160 -0.08 -9.98 -29.52
C GLN A 160 1.19 -10.77 -29.85
N TYR A 161 2.29 -10.45 -29.15
CA TYR A 161 3.56 -11.16 -29.25
C TYR A 161 4.03 -11.57 -27.86
N SER A 162 4.57 -12.80 -27.75
CA SER A 162 5.11 -13.31 -26.48
C SER A 162 6.46 -14.00 -26.71
N ALA A 163 7.41 -13.72 -25.83
CA ALA A 163 8.71 -14.36 -25.77
C ALA A 163 8.72 -15.53 -24.77
N CYS A 164 7.83 -16.51 -25.00
CA CYS A 164 7.72 -17.72 -24.19
C CYS A 164 7.65 -18.97 -25.07
N HIS A 165 8.46 -19.98 -24.78
CA HIS A 165 8.40 -21.27 -25.48
C HIS A 165 7.08 -22.01 -25.25
N ARG A 166 6.39 -21.71 -24.13
CA ARG A 166 5.14 -22.39 -23.72
C ARG A 166 3.88 -21.56 -23.95
N ARG A 167 3.94 -20.48 -24.74
CA ARG A 167 2.80 -19.58 -24.99
C ARG A 167 1.57 -20.29 -25.54
N ASP A 168 1.78 -21.28 -26.43
CA ASP A 168 0.68 -22.03 -27.08
C ASP A 168 0.04 -23.04 -26.10
N GLU A 169 0.79 -23.56 -25.14
CA GLU A 169 0.26 -24.39 -24.06
C GLU A 169 -0.59 -23.57 -23.08
N ILE A 170 -0.14 -22.38 -22.70
CA ILE A 170 -0.89 -21.48 -21.83
C ILE A 170 -2.26 -21.16 -22.45
N GLU A 171 -2.32 -20.95 -23.76
CA GLU A 171 -3.59 -20.74 -24.45
C GLU A 171 -4.45 -21.98 -24.50
N ARG A 172 -3.90 -23.08 -25.03
CA ARG A 172 -4.63 -24.34 -25.19
C ARG A 172 -5.28 -24.82 -23.91
N ASP A 173 -4.54 -24.74 -22.80
CA ASP A 173 -4.94 -25.26 -21.50
C ASP A 173 -5.58 -24.16 -20.62
N GLN A 174 -5.76 -22.94 -21.15
CA GLN A 174 -6.36 -21.75 -20.50
C GLN A 174 -5.76 -21.51 -19.10
N LEU A 175 -4.44 -21.56 -19.00
CA LEU A 175 -3.73 -21.42 -17.73
C LEU A 175 -3.75 -19.98 -17.26
N ASP A 176 -4.33 -19.73 -16.10
CA ASP A 176 -4.26 -18.47 -15.37
C ASP A 176 -3.23 -18.50 -14.23
N TYR A 177 -3.18 -17.43 -13.43
CA TYR A 177 -2.23 -17.34 -12.33
C TYR A 177 -2.42 -18.43 -11.26
N SER A 178 -3.65 -18.86 -11.00
CA SER A 178 -3.94 -19.88 -9.98
C SER A 178 -3.44 -21.26 -10.36
N HIS A 179 -3.34 -21.54 -11.67
CA HIS A 179 -2.78 -22.77 -12.20
C HIS A 179 -1.24 -22.76 -12.20
N ILE A 180 -0.64 -21.60 -12.46
CA ILE A 180 0.81 -21.45 -12.61
C ILE A 180 1.49 -21.16 -11.27
N TYR A 181 0.88 -20.31 -10.43
CA TYR A 181 1.44 -19.89 -9.16
C TYR A 181 0.58 -20.39 -8.01
N PRO A 182 1.06 -21.35 -7.21
CA PRO A 182 0.28 -21.85 -6.07
C PRO A 182 0.04 -20.71 -5.07
N VAL A 183 -1.22 -20.50 -4.74
CA VAL A 183 -1.63 -19.47 -3.77
C VAL A 183 -1.89 -20.16 -2.43
N PRO A 184 -1.12 -19.87 -1.36
CA PRO A 184 -1.34 -20.46 -0.05
C PRO A 184 -2.68 -20.01 0.54
N ALA A 185 -3.32 -20.89 1.32
CA ALA A 185 -4.51 -20.50 2.08
C ALA A 185 -4.14 -19.49 3.17
N LEU A 186 -4.98 -18.47 3.35
CA LEU A 186 -4.81 -17.51 4.44
C LEU A 186 -5.07 -18.22 5.79
N LYS A 187 -4.19 -17.93 6.75
CA LYS A 187 -4.36 -18.34 8.14
C LYS A 187 -4.92 -17.14 8.92
N THR A 188 -5.99 -17.34 9.67
CA THR A 188 -6.58 -16.31 10.52
C THR A 188 -6.14 -16.55 11.97
N PRO A 189 -5.75 -15.52 12.73
CA PRO A 189 -5.45 -15.65 14.15
C PRO A 189 -6.67 -16.18 14.93
N GLU A 190 -6.47 -17.07 15.90
CA GLU A 190 -7.54 -17.63 16.72
C GLU A 190 -8.38 -16.56 17.44
N THR A 191 -7.73 -15.46 17.86
CA THR A 191 -8.39 -14.32 18.50
C THR A 191 -9.41 -13.63 17.61
N MET A 192 -9.31 -13.76 16.28
CA MET A 192 -10.25 -13.17 15.33
C MET A 192 -11.61 -13.88 15.28
N SER A 193 -11.74 -15.06 15.87
CA SER A 193 -13.03 -15.76 16.06
C SER A 193 -13.94 -15.10 17.11
N LEU A 194 -13.37 -14.26 17.99
CA LEU A 194 -14.12 -13.52 19.00
C LEU A 194 -14.72 -12.23 18.42
N PRO A 195 -15.90 -11.77 18.91
CA PRO A 195 -16.41 -10.43 18.60
C PRO A 195 -15.37 -9.35 18.93
N HIS A 196 -15.31 -8.26 18.17
CA HIS A 196 -14.32 -7.20 18.34
C HIS A 196 -14.25 -6.69 19.79
N ALA A 197 -15.40 -6.42 20.41
CA ALA A 197 -15.48 -5.90 21.78
C ALA A 197 -14.90 -6.86 22.85
N GLU A 198 -14.86 -8.17 22.59
CA GLU A 198 -14.36 -9.19 23.51
C GLU A 198 -12.87 -9.47 23.35
N ARG A 199 -12.24 -9.00 22.26
CA ARG A 199 -10.80 -9.17 22.03
C ARG A 199 -10.01 -8.27 22.97
N PRO A 200 -8.88 -8.75 23.54
CA PRO A 200 -8.00 -7.92 24.38
C PRO A 200 -7.49 -6.70 23.60
N GLU A 201 -7.53 -5.54 24.24
CA GLU A 201 -7.03 -4.30 23.70
C GLU A 201 -5.51 -4.23 23.81
N VAL A 202 -4.83 -3.87 22.72
CA VAL A 202 -3.37 -3.69 22.69
C VAL A 202 -2.98 -2.22 22.55
N LEU A 203 -3.85 -1.39 21.96
CA LEU A 203 -3.66 0.06 21.84
C LEU A 203 -5.02 0.74 21.94
N ARG A 204 -5.08 1.82 22.72
CA ARG A 204 -6.20 2.78 22.73
C ARG A 204 -5.63 4.19 22.65
N VAL A 205 -6.13 4.95 21.72
CA VAL A 205 -5.88 6.39 21.56
C VAL A 205 -7.21 7.10 21.72
N THR A 206 -7.28 8.11 22.60
CA THR A 206 -8.51 8.86 22.87
C THR A 206 -8.21 10.35 22.83
N ASP A 207 -8.94 11.07 21.96
CA ASP A 207 -8.90 12.53 21.79
C ASP A 207 -7.47 13.08 21.64
N LEU A 208 -6.62 12.36 20.91
CA LEU A 208 -5.23 12.73 20.71
C LEU A 208 -5.11 14.06 19.96
N VAL A 209 -4.38 15.00 20.54
CA VAL A 209 -4.04 16.28 19.90
C VAL A 209 -2.53 16.44 19.81
N LYS A 210 -2.07 16.87 18.63
CA LYS A 210 -0.69 17.27 18.39
C LYS A 210 -0.61 18.52 17.54
N GLU A 211 -0.04 19.55 18.12
CA GLU A 211 0.19 20.84 17.48
C GLU A 211 1.68 21.16 17.39
N PHE A 212 2.06 21.82 16.29
CA PHE A 212 3.41 22.34 16.10
C PHE A 212 3.36 23.86 15.94
N PRO A 213 4.24 24.61 16.63
CA PRO A 213 4.32 26.06 16.46
C PRO A 213 4.89 26.43 15.09
N LEU A 214 4.18 27.24 14.33
CA LEU A 214 4.69 27.83 13.09
C LEU A 214 5.57 29.04 13.43
N MET A 215 6.87 28.91 13.15
CA MET A 215 7.86 29.94 13.47
C MET A 215 8.27 30.72 12.22
N LYS A 216 8.36 32.05 12.32
CA LYS A 216 8.86 32.94 11.26
C LYS A 216 10.08 33.71 11.74
N GLY A 217 11.07 33.86 10.85
CA GLY A 217 12.32 34.59 11.10
C GLY A 217 13.54 33.70 11.16
N ALA A 218 14.66 34.11 10.54
CA ALA A 218 15.92 33.34 10.49
C ALA A 218 16.73 33.46 11.78
N VAL A 219 16.76 34.64 12.42
CA VAL A 219 17.54 34.92 13.64
C VAL A 219 16.62 35.01 14.87
N PHE A 220 15.56 35.81 14.80
CA PHE A 220 14.53 35.91 15.85
C PHE A 220 13.29 35.13 15.43
N LYS A 221 13.20 33.87 15.90
CA LYS A 221 12.05 33.01 15.65
C LYS A 221 10.83 33.51 16.43
N ARG A 222 9.82 34.06 15.74
CA ARG A 222 8.55 34.46 16.34
C ARG A 222 7.45 33.47 15.94
N ARG A 223 6.64 33.01 16.90
CA ARG A 223 5.45 32.21 16.62
C ARG A 223 4.45 33.06 15.84
N VAL A 224 4.05 32.60 14.64
CA VAL A 224 3.11 33.25 13.74
C VAL A 224 1.82 32.47 13.57
N GLY A 225 1.77 31.25 14.09
CA GLY A 225 0.59 30.39 14.00
C GLY A 225 0.86 29.02 14.65
N THR A 226 -0.06 28.10 14.43
CA THR A 226 -0.01 26.72 14.91
C THR A 226 -0.41 25.81 13.76
N VAL A 227 0.28 24.69 13.60
CA VAL A 227 -0.09 23.61 12.68
C VAL A 227 -0.81 22.55 13.50
N HIS A 228 -2.08 22.30 13.22
CA HIS A 228 -2.90 21.27 13.86
C HIS A 228 -2.71 19.95 13.12
N ALA A 229 -1.61 19.24 13.44
CA ALA A 229 -1.24 18.02 12.74
C ALA A 229 -2.14 16.84 13.11
N VAL A 230 -2.54 16.75 14.38
CA VAL A 230 -3.54 15.80 14.91
C VAL A 230 -4.47 16.58 15.83
N ASP A 231 -5.78 16.34 15.71
CA ASP A 231 -6.78 17.16 16.41
C ASP A 231 -8.01 16.32 16.82
N GLY A 232 -7.91 15.67 17.96
CA GLY A 232 -8.96 14.84 18.54
C GLY A 232 -9.12 13.48 17.83
N VAL A 233 -8.01 12.77 17.60
CA VAL A 233 -8.01 11.44 16.99
C VAL A 233 -8.27 10.38 18.06
N SER A 234 -9.26 9.51 17.83
CA SER A 234 -9.61 8.39 18.70
C SER A 234 -9.75 7.10 17.91
N PHE A 235 -9.08 6.03 18.34
CA PHE A 235 -9.20 4.68 17.79
C PHE A 235 -8.63 3.66 18.78
N ASP A 236 -8.93 2.38 18.55
CA ASP A 236 -8.33 1.26 19.27
C ASP A 236 -7.80 0.19 18.31
N VAL A 237 -6.89 -0.64 18.80
CA VAL A 237 -6.40 -1.84 18.11
C VAL A 237 -6.53 -3.02 19.06
N ARG A 238 -7.14 -4.11 18.60
CA ARG A 238 -7.34 -5.32 19.36
C ARG A 238 -6.29 -6.38 19.02
N ARG A 239 -6.14 -7.37 19.90
CA ARG A 239 -5.16 -8.45 19.71
C ARG A 239 -5.46 -9.26 18.45
N GLY A 240 -4.42 -9.46 17.62
CA GLY A 240 -4.52 -10.15 16.34
C GLY A 240 -5.16 -9.33 15.21
N GLU A 241 -5.55 -8.08 15.47
CA GLU A 241 -6.17 -7.17 14.51
C GLU A 241 -5.15 -6.35 13.74
N THR A 242 -5.48 -6.06 12.48
CA THR A 242 -4.83 -5.02 11.68
C THR A 242 -5.78 -3.84 11.53
N LEU A 243 -5.49 -2.71 12.20
CA LEU A 243 -6.13 -1.43 11.93
C LEU A 243 -5.29 -0.65 10.93
N ALA A 244 -5.89 -0.31 9.79
CA ALA A 244 -5.25 0.56 8.81
C ALA A 244 -5.64 2.03 9.02
N LEU A 245 -4.65 2.93 9.02
CA LEU A 245 -4.84 4.38 9.02
C LEU A 245 -4.50 4.92 7.63
N VAL A 246 -5.52 5.42 6.93
CA VAL A 246 -5.42 5.87 5.53
C VAL A 246 -5.83 7.32 5.36
N GLY A 247 -5.46 7.94 4.23
CA GLY A 247 -5.77 9.32 3.88
C GLY A 247 -4.68 9.98 3.07
N GLU A 248 -4.93 11.17 2.53
CA GLU A 248 -3.97 11.94 1.73
C GLU A 248 -2.69 12.29 2.53
N SER A 249 -1.59 12.56 1.80
CA SER A 249 -0.32 12.99 2.41
C SER A 249 -0.50 14.27 3.23
N GLY A 250 0.18 14.33 4.39
CA GLY A 250 0.04 15.48 5.30
C GLY A 250 -1.25 15.52 6.11
N CYS A 251 -2.15 14.51 6.03
CA CYS A 251 -3.36 14.48 6.88
C CYS A 251 -3.11 14.15 8.35
N GLY A 252 -1.86 13.76 8.74
CA GLY A 252 -1.47 13.54 10.14
C GLY A 252 -1.15 12.09 10.52
N LYS A 253 -1.19 11.12 9.59
CA LYS A 253 -0.94 9.67 9.85
C LYS A 253 0.38 9.42 10.58
N THR A 254 1.51 9.79 9.97
CA THR A 254 2.85 9.60 10.55
C THR A 254 3.00 10.34 11.88
N THR A 255 2.38 11.53 12.04
CA THR A 255 2.39 12.24 13.32
C THR A 255 1.67 11.44 14.41
N THR A 256 0.52 10.86 14.10
CA THR A 256 -0.22 9.97 15.03
C THR A 256 0.62 8.77 15.43
N LEU A 257 1.30 8.11 14.46
CA LEU A 257 2.20 7.00 14.76
C LEU A 257 3.34 7.41 15.68
N MET A 258 3.97 8.56 15.42
CA MET A 258 5.11 9.04 16.21
C MET A 258 4.70 9.39 17.64
N GLU A 259 3.49 9.90 17.87
CA GLU A 259 2.96 10.12 19.22
C GLU A 259 2.78 8.78 19.97
N VAL A 260 2.23 7.76 19.33
CA VAL A 260 2.11 6.41 19.92
C VAL A 260 3.48 5.83 20.27
N LEU A 261 4.47 5.93 19.35
CA LEU A 261 5.82 5.39 19.52
C LEU A 261 6.65 6.14 20.54
N SER A 262 6.35 7.42 20.80
CA SER A 262 7.07 8.25 21.77
C SER A 262 6.96 7.69 23.18
N LEU A 263 5.86 7.02 23.51
CA LEU A 263 5.50 6.51 24.83
C LEU A 263 5.63 7.59 25.92
N GLN A 264 5.19 8.81 25.57
CA GLN A 264 5.15 9.98 26.46
C GLN A 264 3.72 10.46 26.61
N ALA A 265 3.49 11.31 27.61
CA ALA A 265 2.22 12.02 27.72
C ALA A 265 1.98 12.85 26.45
N PRO A 266 0.83 12.69 25.75
CA PRO A 266 0.49 13.53 24.61
C PRO A 266 0.24 14.98 25.06
N GLN A 267 0.11 15.90 24.10
CA GLN A 267 -0.24 17.29 24.43
C GLN A 267 -1.65 17.38 25.02
N GLU A 268 -2.61 16.68 24.41
CA GLU A 268 -3.95 16.46 24.93
C GLU A 268 -4.40 15.05 24.55
N GLY A 269 -5.38 14.51 25.28
CA GLY A 269 -5.89 13.16 25.11
C GLY A 269 -5.09 12.11 25.89
N THR A 270 -5.31 10.83 25.57
CA THR A 270 -4.66 9.70 26.24
C THR A 270 -4.19 8.64 25.23
N ILE A 271 -3.08 7.98 25.53
CA ILE A 271 -2.55 6.84 24.78
C ILE A 271 -2.29 5.72 25.75
N VAL A 272 -3.01 4.61 25.63
CA VAL A 272 -2.87 3.40 26.44
C VAL A 272 -2.28 2.29 25.58
N VAL A 273 -1.13 1.76 25.95
CA VAL A 273 -0.45 0.65 25.26
C VAL A 273 -0.39 -0.55 26.19
N LEU A 274 -0.96 -1.69 25.78
CA LEU A 274 -1.02 -2.92 26.56
C LEU A 274 -1.54 -2.70 28.01
N GLY A 275 -2.60 -1.89 28.12
CA GLY A 275 -3.26 -1.56 29.38
C GLY A 275 -2.49 -0.54 30.26
N LYS A 276 -1.42 0.09 29.75
CA LYS A 276 -0.62 1.08 30.48
C LYS A 276 -0.76 2.45 29.82
N ASP A 277 -1.19 3.47 30.58
CA ASP A 277 -1.20 4.85 30.13
C ASP A 277 0.23 5.37 29.93
N THR A 278 0.52 5.95 28.77
CA THR A 278 1.86 6.44 28.43
C THR A 278 2.28 7.64 29.28
N ALA A 279 1.31 8.40 29.83
CA ALA A 279 1.56 9.53 30.73
C ALA A 279 2.15 9.06 32.07
N ASP A 280 1.76 7.88 32.55
CA ASP A 280 2.17 7.34 33.85
C ASP A 280 3.43 6.46 33.79
N LEU A 281 3.98 6.21 32.58
CA LEU A 281 5.11 5.30 32.41
C LEU A 281 6.41 5.86 33.03
N GLY A 282 6.91 5.18 34.05
CA GLY A 282 8.27 5.35 34.51
C GLY A 282 9.29 4.80 33.50
N ARG A 283 10.58 5.16 33.70
CA ARG A 283 11.67 4.76 32.76
C ARG A 283 11.76 3.24 32.53
N ALA A 284 11.60 2.44 33.58
CA ALA A 284 11.66 0.98 33.49
C ALA A 284 10.45 0.40 32.72
N GLN A 285 9.25 0.89 33.04
CA GLN A 285 8.01 0.47 32.37
C GLN A 285 8.01 0.86 30.89
N ARG A 286 8.47 2.06 30.55
CA ARG A 286 8.63 2.53 29.17
C ARG A 286 9.58 1.62 28.37
N ARG A 287 10.68 1.17 28.99
CA ARG A 287 11.59 0.21 28.36
C ARG A 287 10.90 -1.14 28.11
N GLN A 288 10.06 -1.58 29.05
CA GLN A 288 9.28 -2.82 28.88
C GLN A 288 8.27 -2.69 27.73
N VAL A 289 7.46 -1.63 27.71
CA VAL A 289 6.48 -1.39 26.62
C VAL A 289 7.15 -1.30 25.26
N ARG A 290 8.35 -0.70 25.17
CA ARG A 290 9.13 -0.66 23.93
C ARG A 290 9.57 -2.02 23.39
N ARG A 291 9.61 -3.06 24.21
CA ARG A 291 9.88 -4.43 23.73
C ARG A 291 8.66 -5.00 23.01
N ASP A 292 7.48 -4.69 23.54
CA ASP A 292 6.21 -5.20 23.06
C ASP A 292 5.62 -4.36 21.92
N LEU A 293 6.11 -3.12 21.72
CA LEU A 293 5.73 -2.19 20.65
C LEU A 293 6.95 -1.91 19.77
N GLN A 294 6.92 -2.36 18.52
CA GLN A 294 8.01 -2.20 17.56
C GLN A 294 7.51 -1.51 16.28
N ILE A 295 8.45 -1.01 15.46
CA ILE A 295 8.16 -0.32 14.20
C ILE A 295 8.94 -0.90 13.03
N VAL A 296 8.28 -0.96 11.87
CA VAL A 296 8.89 -1.14 10.55
C VAL A 296 8.68 0.16 9.77
N PHE A 297 9.77 0.78 9.34
CA PHE A 297 9.77 2.07 8.64
C PHE A 297 9.53 1.92 7.13
N GLN A 298 9.09 3.00 6.52
CA GLN A 298 8.78 3.13 5.09
C GLN A 298 9.99 2.85 4.19
N ASP A 299 11.15 3.42 4.49
CA ASP A 299 12.37 3.25 3.69
C ASP A 299 13.32 2.24 4.37
N PRO A 300 13.43 1.01 3.79
CA PRO A 300 14.34 0.02 4.32
C PRO A 300 15.82 0.45 4.23
N MET A 301 16.18 1.33 3.28
CA MET A 301 17.56 1.83 3.16
C MET A 301 17.90 2.81 4.28
N ALA A 302 16.99 3.74 4.59
CA ALA A 302 17.20 4.70 5.68
C ALA A 302 17.14 4.06 7.06
N SER A 303 16.44 2.92 7.19
CA SER A 303 16.24 2.23 8.47
C SER A 303 17.37 1.27 8.86
N LEU A 304 18.22 0.85 7.92
CA LEU A 304 19.33 -0.09 8.14
C LEU A 304 20.67 0.65 8.01
N ASP A 305 21.55 0.53 9.03
CA ASP A 305 22.90 1.11 8.91
C ASP A 305 23.70 0.37 7.82
N PRO A 306 24.04 1.01 6.69
CA PRO A 306 24.70 0.34 5.57
C PRO A 306 26.12 -0.13 5.88
N ARG A 307 26.69 0.28 7.02
CA ARG A 307 28.04 -0.08 7.47
C ARG A 307 28.07 -1.34 8.33
N LEU A 308 26.91 -1.82 8.78
CA LEU A 308 26.78 -3.00 9.62
C LEU A 308 26.37 -4.21 8.81
N PRO A 309 26.88 -5.41 9.10
CA PRO A 309 26.34 -6.65 8.55
C PRO A 309 24.93 -6.92 9.10
N ILE A 310 24.14 -7.72 8.37
CA ILE A 310 22.76 -8.05 8.75
C ILE A 310 22.68 -8.64 10.15
N PHE A 311 23.64 -9.51 10.52
CA PHE A 311 23.75 -10.07 11.86
C PHE A 311 23.73 -8.97 12.93
N ASP A 312 24.54 -7.93 12.78
CA ASP A 312 24.65 -6.87 13.80
C ASP A 312 23.39 -5.98 13.83
N ILE A 313 22.76 -5.76 12.68
CA ILE A 313 21.50 -5.00 12.58
C ILE A 313 20.37 -5.71 13.33
N ILE A 314 20.22 -7.03 13.14
CA ILE A 314 19.18 -7.82 13.83
C ILE A 314 19.55 -8.03 15.31
N ALA A 315 20.84 -8.15 15.64
CA ALA A 315 21.33 -8.30 17.01
C ALA A 315 21.18 -7.05 17.88
N GLU A 316 21.08 -5.86 17.27
CA GLU A 316 21.05 -4.58 18.01
C GLU A 316 19.96 -4.53 19.10
N PRO A 317 18.66 -4.79 18.79
CA PRO A 317 17.61 -4.79 19.81
C PRO A 317 17.81 -5.86 20.88
N LEU A 318 18.35 -7.03 20.55
CA LEU A 318 18.63 -8.10 21.50
C LEU A 318 19.73 -7.67 22.49
N ARG A 319 20.85 -7.12 21.99
CA ARG A 319 21.95 -6.60 22.81
C ARG A 319 21.48 -5.46 23.73
N ALA A 320 20.71 -4.50 23.18
CA ALA A 320 20.18 -3.37 23.94
C ALA A 320 19.23 -3.80 25.06
N ASN A 321 18.61 -4.97 24.94
CA ASN A 321 17.74 -5.56 25.95
C ASN A 321 18.42 -6.61 26.84
N GLY A 322 19.75 -6.77 26.75
CA GLY A 322 20.55 -7.58 27.67
C GLY A 322 20.49 -9.09 27.40
N TRP A 323 20.25 -9.50 26.18
CA TRP A 323 20.32 -10.92 25.80
C TRP A 323 21.75 -11.44 25.94
N LYS A 324 21.89 -12.68 26.36
CA LYS A 324 23.19 -13.34 26.47
C LYS A 324 23.79 -13.56 25.08
N LYS A 325 25.08 -13.34 24.93
CA LYS A 325 25.78 -13.48 23.65
C LYS A 325 25.59 -14.86 23.01
N ALA A 326 25.44 -15.91 23.81
CA ALA A 326 25.23 -17.28 23.34
C ALA A 326 23.85 -17.48 22.66
N ASP A 327 22.83 -16.73 23.08
CA ASP A 327 21.45 -16.90 22.63
C ASP A 327 21.15 -16.04 21.38
N ILE A 328 22.00 -15.04 21.09
CA ILE A 328 21.78 -14.09 19.99
C ILE A 328 21.93 -14.77 18.62
N GLY A 329 22.96 -15.60 18.42
CA GLY A 329 23.21 -16.27 17.15
C GLY A 329 22.04 -17.15 16.70
N PRO A 330 21.62 -18.12 17.53
CA PRO A 330 20.48 -18.98 17.22
C PRO A 330 19.18 -18.19 16.93
N ARG A 331 18.94 -17.12 17.70
CA ARG A 331 17.75 -16.27 17.49
C ARG A 331 17.79 -15.53 16.16
N ILE A 332 18.95 -15.08 15.70
CA ILE A 332 19.09 -14.42 14.40
C ILE A 332 18.85 -15.40 13.25
N GLU A 333 19.37 -16.63 13.36
CA GLU A 333 19.13 -17.69 12.38
C GLU A 333 17.63 -17.98 12.26
N GLU A 334 16.94 -18.19 13.38
CA GLU A 334 15.48 -18.37 13.44
C GLU A 334 14.73 -17.19 12.82
N LEU A 335 15.10 -15.94 13.15
CA LEU A 335 14.44 -14.74 12.58
C LEU A 335 14.66 -14.61 11.08
N MET A 336 15.85 -14.95 10.58
CA MET A 336 16.13 -14.92 9.15
C MET A 336 15.31 -15.97 8.41
N GLU A 337 15.22 -17.19 8.92
CA GLU A 337 14.36 -18.24 8.37
C GLU A 337 12.88 -17.83 8.39
N LEU A 338 12.41 -17.26 9.51
CA LEU A 338 11.04 -16.80 9.68
C LEU A 338 10.61 -15.77 8.63
N VAL A 339 11.53 -14.89 8.20
CA VAL A 339 11.24 -13.91 7.15
C VAL A 339 11.64 -14.39 5.75
N GLY A 340 12.02 -15.65 5.58
CA GLY A 340 12.39 -16.25 4.30
C GLY A 340 13.74 -15.76 3.76
N LEU A 341 14.71 -15.51 4.64
CA LEU A 341 16.10 -15.19 4.31
C LEU A 341 17.02 -16.36 4.69
N GLU A 342 18.06 -16.59 3.91
CA GLU A 342 19.06 -17.63 4.24
C GLU A 342 19.98 -17.17 5.38
N PRO A 343 20.11 -17.94 6.48
CA PRO A 343 21.03 -17.62 7.60
C PRO A 343 22.49 -17.45 7.17
N SER A 344 22.94 -18.15 6.13
CA SER A 344 24.29 -18.02 5.55
C SER A 344 24.60 -16.59 5.07
N HIS A 345 23.58 -15.78 4.83
CA HIS A 345 23.71 -14.39 4.39
C HIS A 345 23.86 -13.38 5.54
N ALA A 346 23.82 -13.79 6.80
CA ALA A 346 23.87 -12.93 7.98
C ALA A 346 25.10 -11.98 8.01
N ASN A 347 26.23 -12.39 7.44
CA ASN A 347 27.45 -11.59 7.39
C ASN A 347 27.53 -10.63 6.19
N ARG A 348 26.51 -10.60 5.33
CA ARG A 348 26.44 -9.65 4.22
C ARG A 348 25.92 -8.28 4.67
N TYR A 349 26.21 -7.25 3.88
CA TYR A 349 25.78 -5.87 4.14
C TYR A 349 24.47 -5.56 3.39
N PRO A 350 23.66 -4.59 3.89
CA PRO A 350 22.36 -4.24 3.28
C PRO A 350 22.41 -3.99 1.78
N ARG A 351 23.48 -3.37 1.28
CA ARG A 351 23.65 -3.09 -0.16
C ARG A 351 23.69 -4.35 -1.07
N ASN A 352 23.94 -5.51 -0.48
CA ASN A 352 24.00 -6.79 -1.21
C ASN A 352 22.62 -7.47 -1.33
N PHE A 353 21.55 -6.82 -0.85
CA PHE A 353 20.20 -7.34 -0.83
C PHE A 353 19.26 -6.52 -1.71
N SER A 354 18.23 -7.15 -2.28
CA SER A 354 17.15 -6.47 -2.98
C SER A 354 16.30 -5.62 -2.03
N GLY A 355 15.46 -4.71 -2.56
CA GLY A 355 14.54 -3.89 -1.77
C GLY A 355 13.67 -4.73 -0.84
N GLY A 356 13.03 -5.78 -1.37
CA GLY A 356 12.19 -6.69 -0.58
C GLY A 356 12.95 -7.49 0.47
N GLN A 357 14.19 -7.92 0.17
CA GLN A 357 15.03 -8.58 1.16
C GLN A 357 15.43 -7.61 2.30
N ARG A 358 15.73 -6.35 1.99
CA ARG A 358 16.00 -5.33 3.03
C ARG A 358 14.76 -5.07 3.89
N GLN A 359 13.58 -5.05 3.29
CA GLN A 359 12.33 -4.94 4.05
C GLN A 359 12.15 -6.12 5.00
N ARG A 360 12.40 -7.34 4.54
CA ARG A 360 12.37 -8.56 5.38
C ARG A 360 13.39 -8.50 6.53
N ILE A 361 14.58 -7.92 6.30
CA ILE A 361 15.57 -7.66 7.37
C ILE A 361 15.01 -6.66 8.39
N GLY A 362 14.35 -5.59 7.95
CA GLY A 362 13.68 -4.63 8.82
C GLY A 362 12.58 -5.28 9.68
N ILE A 363 11.79 -6.18 9.08
CA ILE A 363 10.78 -6.98 9.78
C ILE A 363 11.45 -7.92 10.79
N ALA A 364 12.49 -8.67 10.41
CA ALA A 364 13.23 -9.55 11.32
C ALA A 364 13.79 -8.79 12.54
N ARG A 365 14.34 -7.59 12.32
CA ARG A 365 14.81 -6.72 13.42
C ARG A 365 13.66 -6.31 14.34
N ALA A 366 12.50 -5.95 13.82
CA ALA A 366 11.34 -5.59 14.61
C ALA A 366 10.80 -6.78 15.42
N LEU A 367 10.86 -8.00 14.86
CA LEU A 367 10.43 -9.23 15.52
C LEU A 367 11.41 -9.76 16.56
N ALA A 368 12.62 -9.22 16.64
CA ALA A 368 13.70 -9.75 17.50
C ALA A 368 13.28 -9.90 18.97
N LEU A 369 12.45 -9.00 19.48
CA LEU A 369 11.99 -8.96 20.87
C LEU A 369 10.60 -9.59 21.10
N GLU A 370 10.03 -10.27 20.09
CA GLU A 370 8.69 -10.89 20.14
C GLU A 370 7.59 -9.88 20.55
N PRO A 371 7.40 -8.81 19.78
CA PRO A 371 6.43 -7.78 20.11
C PRO A 371 4.99 -8.29 20.04
N SER A 372 4.07 -7.62 20.74
CA SER A 372 2.62 -7.84 20.62
C SER A 372 1.96 -6.90 19.60
N LEU A 373 2.58 -5.73 19.36
CA LEU A 373 2.09 -4.71 18.43
C LEU A 373 3.22 -4.24 17.52
N LEU A 374 3.01 -4.33 16.21
CA LEU A 374 3.86 -3.72 15.20
C LEU A 374 3.17 -2.50 14.60
N VAL A 375 3.89 -1.39 14.60
CA VAL A 375 3.55 -0.21 13.80
C VAL A 375 4.24 -0.35 12.45
N LEU A 376 3.47 -0.29 11.37
CA LEU A 376 3.93 -0.48 10.00
C LEU A 376 3.69 0.82 9.23
N ASP A 377 4.74 1.62 9.03
CA ASP A 377 4.65 2.89 8.32
C ASP A 377 5.01 2.68 6.85
N GLU A 378 4.00 2.54 6.00
CA GLU A 378 4.11 2.29 4.56
C GLU A 378 5.10 1.17 4.18
N PRO A 379 5.00 -0.04 4.77
CA PRO A 379 6.07 -1.04 4.72
C PRO A 379 6.33 -1.64 3.33
N VAL A 380 5.51 -1.33 2.32
CA VAL A 380 5.62 -1.90 0.97
C VAL A 380 5.65 -0.84 -0.13
N SER A 381 5.59 0.46 0.20
CA SER A 381 5.45 1.56 -0.76
C SER A 381 6.63 1.73 -1.74
N ALA A 382 7.83 1.33 -1.31
CA ALA A 382 9.05 1.42 -2.11
C ALA A 382 9.41 0.11 -2.85
N LEU A 383 8.46 -0.83 -2.95
CA LEU A 383 8.68 -2.16 -3.52
C LEU A 383 7.89 -2.37 -4.80
N ASP A 384 8.50 -3.09 -5.75
CA ASP A 384 7.79 -3.56 -6.95
C ASP A 384 6.61 -4.47 -6.57
N VAL A 385 5.55 -4.47 -7.36
CA VAL A 385 4.29 -5.20 -7.12
C VAL A 385 4.51 -6.67 -6.74
N SER A 386 5.36 -7.38 -7.48
CA SER A 386 5.62 -8.80 -7.20
C SER A 386 6.35 -9.07 -5.88
N ILE A 387 7.18 -8.12 -5.44
CA ILE A 387 7.91 -8.17 -4.17
C ILE A 387 6.97 -7.75 -3.03
N GLN A 388 6.13 -6.76 -3.27
CA GLN A 388 5.10 -6.28 -2.36
C GLN A 388 4.17 -7.40 -1.91
N ALA A 389 3.64 -8.21 -2.86
CA ALA A 389 2.81 -9.38 -2.55
C ALA A 389 3.48 -10.36 -1.57
N GLY A 390 4.78 -10.62 -1.77
CA GLY A 390 5.54 -11.51 -0.90
C GLY A 390 5.75 -10.96 0.52
N VAL A 391 5.83 -9.64 0.69
CA VAL A 391 5.91 -8.99 2.02
C VAL A 391 4.54 -8.96 2.70
N ILE A 392 3.47 -8.70 1.96
CA ILE A 392 2.08 -8.73 2.48
C ILE A 392 1.74 -10.12 2.99
N ASN A 393 1.98 -11.18 2.19
CA ASN A 393 1.75 -12.56 2.61
C ASN A 393 2.56 -12.93 3.85
N LEU A 394 3.84 -12.48 3.93
CA LEU A 394 4.67 -12.68 5.12
C LEU A 394 4.05 -12.01 6.36
N LEU A 395 3.57 -10.77 6.25
CA LEU A 395 2.93 -10.08 7.37
C LEU A 395 1.65 -10.80 7.82
N ASP A 396 0.81 -11.29 6.89
CA ASP A 396 -0.37 -12.09 7.23
C ASP A 396 0.01 -13.39 7.94
N GLU A 397 1.04 -14.10 7.47
CA GLU A 397 1.53 -15.32 8.11
C GLU A 397 2.09 -15.07 9.51
N LEU A 398 2.91 -14.03 9.69
CA LEU A 398 3.46 -13.62 10.98
C LEU A 398 2.34 -13.25 11.97
N ARG A 399 1.31 -12.51 11.50
CA ARG A 399 0.15 -12.19 12.30
C ARG A 399 -0.57 -13.44 12.80
N ALA A 400 -0.81 -14.40 11.93
CA ALA A 400 -1.51 -15.62 12.26
C ALA A 400 -0.72 -16.54 13.19
N THR A 401 0.60 -16.68 12.96
CA THR A 401 1.45 -17.63 13.70
C THR A 401 1.94 -17.09 15.02
N MET A 402 2.22 -15.78 15.11
CA MET A 402 2.75 -15.14 16.32
C MET A 402 1.68 -14.37 17.12
N GLY A 403 0.44 -14.27 16.61
CA GLY A 403 -0.63 -13.50 17.25
C GLY A 403 -0.36 -11.99 17.32
N LEU A 404 0.36 -11.46 16.32
CA LEU A 404 0.71 -10.04 16.23
C LEU A 404 -0.53 -9.19 15.94
N SER A 405 -0.50 -7.95 16.42
CA SER A 405 -1.47 -6.91 16.06
C SER A 405 -0.74 -5.82 15.27
N TYR A 406 -1.42 -5.20 14.31
CA TYR A 406 -0.81 -4.18 13.45
C TYR A 406 -1.55 -2.85 13.52
N LEU A 407 -0.80 -1.76 13.66
CA LEU A 407 -1.23 -0.42 13.27
C LEU A 407 -0.54 -0.12 11.94
N PHE A 408 -1.31 -0.19 10.85
CA PHE A 408 -0.81 -0.16 9.48
C PHE A 408 -1.10 1.18 8.83
N VAL A 409 -0.09 1.90 8.38
CA VAL A 409 -0.26 3.11 7.56
C VAL A 409 0.07 2.78 6.13
N ALA A 410 -0.82 3.15 5.21
CA ALA A 410 -0.57 3.04 3.78
C ALA A 410 -1.24 4.18 3.00
N HIS A 411 -0.72 4.44 1.82
CA HIS A 411 -1.36 5.25 0.80
C HIS A 411 -2.02 4.39 -0.29
N ASP A 412 -1.58 3.13 -0.47
CA ASP A 412 -2.19 2.17 -1.39
C ASP A 412 -3.34 1.42 -0.70
N LEU A 413 -4.56 1.81 -1.08
CA LEU A 413 -5.77 1.24 -0.50
C LEU A 413 -6.05 -0.19 -1.00
N SER A 414 -5.45 -0.63 -2.12
CA SER A 414 -5.55 -2.02 -2.57
C SER A 414 -4.84 -2.95 -1.59
N VAL A 415 -3.67 -2.52 -1.08
CA VAL A 415 -2.96 -3.22 -0.01
C VAL A 415 -3.78 -3.23 1.28
N VAL A 416 -4.37 -2.08 1.63
CA VAL A 416 -5.23 -1.97 2.83
C VAL A 416 -6.42 -2.92 2.75
N ARG A 417 -7.11 -2.98 1.60
CA ARG A 417 -8.23 -3.92 1.35
C ARG A 417 -7.82 -5.37 1.64
N HIS A 418 -6.58 -5.73 1.32
CA HIS A 418 -6.07 -7.08 1.49
C HIS A 418 -5.66 -7.39 2.94
N ILE A 419 -4.91 -6.49 3.62
CA ILE A 419 -4.28 -6.81 4.91
C ILE A 419 -5.12 -6.38 6.13
N ALA A 420 -5.94 -5.32 6.00
CA ALA A 420 -6.65 -4.75 7.14
C ALA A 420 -7.89 -5.56 7.52
N ASP A 421 -8.25 -5.48 8.80
CA ASP A 421 -9.54 -5.92 9.33
C ASP A 421 -10.47 -4.72 9.53
N ARG A 422 -9.92 -3.58 9.99
CA ARG A 422 -10.62 -2.30 10.11
C ARG A 422 -9.80 -1.16 9.48
N VAL A 423 -10.50 -0.13 9.05
CA VAL A 423 -9.90 1.04 8.39
C VAL A 423 -10.37 2.31 9.07
N ALA A 424 -9.44 3.19 9.42
CA ALA A 424 -9.68 4.55 9.89
C ALA A 424 -9.22 5.54 8.80
N VAL A 425 -10.16 6.28 8.23
CA VAL A 425 -9.91 7.27 7.19
C VAL A 425 -9.65 8.64 7.82
N MET A 426 -8.48 9.19 7.56
CA MET A 426 -8.01 10.43 8.18
C MET A 426 -7.98 11.58 7.16
N TYR A 427 -8.55 12.72 7.53
CA TYR A 427 -8.54 13.95 6.76
C TYR A 427 -8.18 15.14 7.65
N LEU A 428 -7.14 15.88 7.28
CA LEU A 428 -6.71 17.13 7.91
C LEU A 428 -6.66 17.05 9.46
N GLY A 429 -5.96 16.02 9.99
CA GLY A 429 -5.74 15.82 11.42
C GLY A 429 -6.87 15.12 12.17
N ARG A 430 -7.93 14.64 11.50
CA ARG A 430 -9.08 13.97 12.15
C ARG A 430 -9.45 12.68 11.43
N ILE A 431 -9.94 11.69 12.16
CA ILE A 431 -10.63 10.54 11.57
C ILE A 431 -12.03 11.00 11.16
N VAL A 432 -12.39 10.76 9.90
CA VAL A 432 -13.70 11.14 9.34
C VAL A 432 -14.62 9.94 9.16
N GLU A 433 -14.06 8.75 9.07
CA GLU A 433 -14.79 7.49 8.97
C GLU A 433 -13.92 6.36 9.51
N ILE A 434 -14.50 5.44 10.28
CA ILE A 434 -13.83 4.25 10.79
C ILE A 434 -14.81 3.08 10.78
N GLY A 435 -14.36 1.92 10.36
CA GLY A 435 -15.20 0.73 10.32
C GLY A 435 -14.48 -0.52 9.85
N ASP A 436 -15.24 -1.61 9.75
CA ASP A 436 -14.79 -2.85 9.13
C ASP A 436 -14.36 -2.61 7.68
N VAL A 437 -13.33 -3.32 7.24
CA VAL A 437 -12.72 -3.12 5.90
C VAL A 437 -13.75 -3.34 4.79
N ASP A 438 -14.60 -4.36 4.90
CA ASP A 438 -15.62 -4.63 3.88
C ASP A 438 -16.64 -3.49 3.82
N THR A 439 -17.08 -2.99 4.96
CA THR A 439 -18.04 -1.89 5.04
C THR A 439 -17.47 -0.60 4.43
N ILE A 440 -16.22 -0.24 4.76
CA ILE A 440 -15.57 0.96 4.23
C ILE A 440 -15.36 0.89 2.71
N PHE A 441 -15.05 -0.28 2.16
CA PHE A 441 -14.80 -0.43 0.73
C PHE A 441 -16.07 -0.64 -0.10
N GLU A 442 -17.06 -1.38 0.42
CA GLU A 442 -18.29 -1.70 -0.32
C GLU A 442 -19.36 -0.60 -0.20
N ALA A 443 -19.44 0.07 0.96
CA ALA A 443 -20.47 1.07 1.25
C ALA A 443 -19.95 2.26 2.08
N PRO A 444 -18.92 2.98 1.61
CA PRO A 444 -18.40 4.17 2.30
C PRO A 444 -19.52 5.21 2.46
N ALA A 445 -19.56 5.87 3.62
CA ALA A 445 -20.63 6.82 3.91
C ALA A 445 -20.15 8.28 3.95
N HIS A 446 -18.85 8.53 4.20
CA HIS A 446 -18.30 9.88 4.17
C HIS A 446 -17.91 10.27 2.72
N PRO A 447 -18.31 11.48 2.23
CA PRO A 447 -18.01 11.88 0.85
C PRO A 447 -16.50 11.90 0.51
N TYR A 448 -15.63 12.13 1.48
CA TYR A 448 -14.19 12.03 1.28
C TYR A 448 -13.73 10.60 1.05
N THR A 449 -14.23 9.64 1.82
CA THR A 449 -13.92 8.22 1.63
C THR A 449 -14.38 7.73 0.26
N GLN A 450 -15.58 8.13 -0.18
CA GLN A 450 -16.10 7.84 -1.51
C GLN A 450 -15.18 8.38 -2.61
N ALA A 451 -14.75 9.63 -2.49
CA ALA A 451 -13.83 10.25 -3.44
C ALA A 451 -12.45 9.57 -3.44
N LEU A 452 -11.91 9.26 -2.24
CA LEU A 452 -10.62 8.58 -2.06
C LEU A 452 -10.63 7.20 -2.74
N LEU A 453 -11.66 6.39 -2.51
CA LEU A 453 -11.83 5.07 -3.14
C LEU A 453 -12.06 5.19 -4.65
N SER A 454 -12.87 6.18 -5.07
CA SER A 454 -13.14 6.45 -6.48
C SER A 454 -11.89 6.85 -7.27
N ALA A 455 -10.89 7.42 -6.65
CA ALA A 455 -9.66 7.86 -7.31
C ALA A 455 -8.70 6.72 -7.64
N ILE A 456 -8.84 5.55 -6.98
CA ILE A 456 -7.92 4.42 -7.15
C ILE A 456 -8.17 3.75 -8.50
N PRO A 457 -7.15 3.55 -9.34
CA PRO A 457 -7.29 2.83 -10.60
C PRO A 457 -7.55 1.33 -10.36
N ILE A 458 -8.47 0.74 -11.12
CA ILE A 458 -8.76 -0.70 -11.08
C ILE A 458 -7.92 -1.40 -12.15
N PRO A 459 -7.17 -2.48 -11.83
CA PRO A 459 -6.38 -3.23 -12.80
C PRO A 459 -7.28 -4.17 -13.65
N ASP A 460 -8.32 -3.59 -14.25
CA ASP A 460 -9.29 -4.23 -15.13
C ASP A 460 -9.73 -3.22 -16.20
N PRO A 461 -9.27 -3.35 -17.45
CA PRO A 461 -9.54 -2.37 -18.50
C PRO A 461 -11.03 -2.12 -18.77
N ALA A 462 -11.87 -3.16 -18.73
CA ALA A 462 -13.30 -3.01 -18.99
C ALA A 462 -14.00 -2.23 -17.88
N LYS A 463 -13.69 -2.55 -16.62
CA LYS A 463 -14.24 -1.85 -15.46
C LYS A 463 -13.73 -0.42 -15.39
N GLU A 464 -12.42 -0.21 -15.55
CA GLU A 464 -11.79 1.11 -15.40
C GLU A 464 -12.27 2.10 -16.48
N ARG A 465 -12.46 1.67 -17.73
CA ARG A 465 -12.98 2.51 -18.82
C ARG A 465 -14.45 2.89 -18.63
N GLY A 466 -15.24 2.00 -18.02
CA GLY A 466 -16.67 2.23 -17.76
C GLY A 466 -16.97 3.08 -16.52
N ARG A 467 -15.97 3.40 -15.73
CA ARG A 467 -16.13 3.99 -14.41
C ARG A 467 -16.12 5.52 -14.42
N SER A 468 -17.05 6.12 -13.67
CA SER A 468 -17.07 7.56 -13.40
C SER A 468 -16.34 7.85 -12.09
N ARG A 469 -15.27 8.64 -12.14
CA ARG A 469 -14.49 9.03 -10.96
C ARG A 469 -15.06 10.28 -10.29
N ILE A 470 -15.04 10.30 -8.96
CA ILE A 470 -15.35 11.49 -8.17
C ILE A 470 -14.06 12.31 -8.04
N VAL A 471 -13.92 13.33 -8.85
CA VAL A 471 -12.76 14.22 -8.83
C VAL A 471 -12.96 15.27 -7.75
N LEU A 472 -12.02 15.34 -6.80
CA LEU A 472 -12.04 16.40 -5.79
C LEU A 472 -11.46 17.68 -6.37
N GLU A 473 -12.23 18.76 -6.30
CA GLU A 473 -11.79 20.09 -6.73
C GLU A 473 -10.98 20.79 -5.63
N GLY A 474 -9.93 21.51 -6.05
CA GLY A 474 -9.06 22.30 -5.18
C GLY A 474 -8.06 21.51 -4.36
N ASP A 475 -7.10 22.24 -3.79
CA ASP A 475 -6.04 21.68 -2.95
C ASP A 475 -6.53 21.37 -1.53
N MET A 476 -5.80 20.48 -0.84
CA MET A 476 -6.05 20.25 0.59
C MET A 476 -5.78 21.53 1.38
N PRO A 477 -6.73 21.96 2.23
CA PRO A 477 -6.52 23.14 3.07
C PRO A 477 -5.31 23.00 3.98
N SER A 478 -4.68 24.14 4.30
CA SER A 478 -3.51 24.13 5.18
C SER A 478 -3.89 23.71 6.61
N PRO A 479 -3.17 22.79 7.23
CA PRO A 479 -3.38 22.41 8.62
C PRO A 479 -3.02 23.54 9.61
N ALA A 480 -2.38 24.61 9.14
CA ALA A 480 -2.15 25.82 9.94
C ALA A 480 -3.36 26.76 9.97
N ASN A 481 -4.30 26.59 9.06
CA ASN A 481 -5.54 27.38 9.00
C ASN A 481 -6.69 26.49 8.50
N PRO A 482 -7.10 25.48 9.28
CA PRO A 482 -8.15 24.56 8.87
C PRO A 482 -9.50 25.29 8.72
N PRO A 483 -10.36 24.86 7.79
CA PRO A 483 -11.71 25.39 7.65
C PRO A 483 -12.51 25.26 8.96
N SER A 484 -13.32 26.28 9.30
CA SER A 484 -14.27 26.20 10.41
C SER A 484 -15.35 25.15 10.15
N GLY A 485 -15.95 24.58 11.19
CA GLY A 485 -16.94 23.51 11.03
C GLY A 485 -16.35 22.29 10.35
N CYS A 486 -17.09 21.65 9.43
CA CYS A 486 -16.59 20.48 8.71
C CYS A 486 -15.33 20.82 7.88
N ARG A 487 -14.21 20.18 8.19
CA ARG A 487 -12.91 20.44 7.51
C ARG A 487 -12.91 20.06 6.03
N PHE A 488 -13.74 19.09 5.65
CA PHE A 488 -13.85 18.64 4.26
C PHE A 488 -14.79 19.52 3.40
N ARG A 489 -15.59 20.45 3.99
CA ARG A 489 -16.61 21.22 3.28
C ARG A 489 -16.12 21.97 2.03
N THR A 490 -14.87 22.42 2.02
CA THR A 490 -14.28 23.18 0.89
C THR A 490 -14.00 22.33 -0.34
N ARG A 491 -13.96 20.99 -0.19
CA ARG A 491 -13.76 20.03 -1.28
C ARG A 491 -14.94 19.02 -1.38
N CYS A 492 -15.98 19.18 -0.56
CA CYS A 492 -17.09 18.24 -0.49
C CYS A 492 -18.08 18.46 -1.67
N PRO A 493 -18.26 17.45 -2.55
CA PRO A 493 -19.22 17.58 -3.66
C PRO A 493 -20.66 17.83 -3.19
N LYS A 494 -21.08 17.21 -2.06
CA LYS A 494 -22.40 17.45 -1.48
C LYS A 494 -22.57 18.89 -1.03
N PHE A 495 -21.56 19.47 -0.39
CA PHE A 495 -21.57 20.87 0.03
C PHE A 495 -21.65 21.82 -1.15
N ALA A 496 -20.95 21.52 -2.25
CA ALA A 496 -20.92 22.36 -3.45
C ALA A 496 -22.28 22.41 -4.16
N SER A 497 -22.95 21.27 -4.35
CA SER A 497 -24.14 21.20 -5.21
C SER A 497 -25.32 20.38 -4.67
N GLY A 498 -25.12 19.58 -3.59
CA GLY A 498 -26.11 18.62 -3.11
C GLY A 498 -26.89 19.04 -1.87
N LEU A 499 -26.49 20.12 -1.16
CA LEU A 499 -27.11 20.54 0.10
C LEU A 499 -27.88 21.85 -0.06
N THR A 500 -28.98 21.98 0.68
CA THR A 500 -29.71 23.23 0.87
C THR A 500 -28.90 24.23 1.72
N ASP A 501 -29.31 25.52 1.76
CA ASP A 501 -28.58 26.52 2.54
C ASP A 501 -28.63 26.29 4.06
N ASP A 502 -29.73 25.71 4.56
CA ASP A 502 -29.84 25.31 5.97
C ASP A 502 -28.90 24.16 6.31
N GLU A 503 -28.80 23.17 5.42
CA GLU A 503 -27.88 22.04 5.56
C GLU A 503 -26.42 22.47 5.48
N ARG A 504 -26.08 23.40 4.57
CA ARG A 504 -24.74 24.01 4.49
C ARG A 504 -24.38 24.74 5.76
N SER A 505 -25.34 25.40 6.40
CA SER A 505 -25.13 26.11 7.66
C SER A 505 -24.66 25.18 8.79
N ALA A 506 -25.14 23.95 8.85
CA ALA A 506 -24.64 22.95 9.79
C ALA A 506 -23.15 22.61 9.54
N CYS A 507 -22.76 22.42 8.27
CA CYS A 507 -21.36 22.17 7.90
C CYS A 507 -20.42 23.35 8.17
N LEU A 508 -20.94 24.59 8.19
CA LEU A 508 -20.17 25.80 8.49
C LEU A 508 -20.02 26.03 10.00
N GLY A 509 -21.02 25.61 10.80
CA GLY A 509 -21.16 25.99 12.22
C GLY A 509 -20.21 25.20 13.12
N ALA A 510 -20.33 23.90 13.19
CA ALA A 510 -19.56 23.04 14.09
C ALA A 510 -18.89 21.89 13.35
N MET A 511 -17.92 21.26 14.02
CA MET A 511 -17.34 20.00 13.56
C MET A 511 -18.37 18.89 13.71
N PRO A 512 -18.59 18.03 12.70
CA PRO A 512 -19.44 16.87 12.86
C PRO A 512 -18.81 15.86 13.83
N GLU A 513 -19.63 15.37 14.77
CA GLU A 513 -19.26 14.29 15.66
C GLU A 513 -19.47 12.93 14.99
N PHE A 514 -18.82 11.88 15.49
CA PHE A 514 -19.06 10.52 15.05
C PHE A 514 -20.52 10.12 15.28
N ARG A 515 -21.11 9.53 14.25
CA ARG A 515 -22.44 8.90 14.29
C ARG A 515 -22.33 7.49 13.79
N SER A 516 -22.82 6.54 14.59
CA SER A 516 -22.86 5.14 14.18
C SER A 516 -23.81 4.97 12.98
N GLN A 517 -23.32 4.25 11.98
CA GLN A 517 -24.07 3.86 10.78
C GLN A 517 -24.45 2.37 10.81
N GLY A 518 -24.21 1.66 11.92
CA GLY A 518 -24.41 0.24 12.13
C GLY A 518 -23.31 -0.35 12.99
N GLU A 519 -23.24 -1.68 13.11
CA GLU A 519 -22.18 -2.34 13.87
C GLU A 519 -20.82 -1.97 13.29
N ASP A 520 -19.91 -1.54 14.17
CA ASP A 520 -18.52 -1.21 13.89
C ASP A 520 -18.29 -0.23 12.70
N HIS A 521 -19.24 0.70 12.46
CA HIS A 521 -19.11 1.74 11.42
C HIS A 521 -19.52 3.11 11.94
N ASP A 522 -18.55 3.99 12.13
CA ASP A 522 -18.75 5.35 12.63
C ASP A 522 -18.28 6.40 11.59
N VAL A 523 -19.06 7.46 11.42
CA VAL A 523 -18.84 8.50 10.40
C VAL A 523 -19.01 9.90 10.99
N ALA A 524 -18.03 10.76 10.79
CA ALA A 524 -18.07 12.17 11.19
C ALA A 524 -18.58 13.06 10.02
N CYS A 525 -19.84 12.91 9.68
CA CYS A 525 -20.53 13.70 8.67
C CYS A 525 -21.94 14.03 9.11
N TYR A 526 -22.44 15.25 8.78
CA TYR A 526 -23.83 15.62 9.05
C TYR A 526 -24.82 14.89 8.14
N TYR A 527 -24.40 14.58 6.91
CA TYR A 527 -25.22 14.01 5.85
C TYR A 527 -24.51 12.80 5.22
N PRO A 528 -24.22 11.76 6.03
CA PRO A 528 -23.59 10.54 5.51
C PRO A 528 -24.57 9.80 4.59
N GLU A 529 -24.05 9.19 3.55
CA GLU A 529 -24.83 8.39 2.61
C GLU A 529 -23.97 7.23 2.11
N ARG A 530 -24.42 6.02 2.36
CA ARG A 530 -23.74 4.82 1.90
C ARG A 530 -23.89 4.68 0.39
N THR A 531 -22.80 4.65 -0.32
CA THR A 531 -22.78 4.55 -1.79
C THR A 531 -21.70 3.59 -2.22
N ALA A 532 -22.03 2.58 -3.02
CA ALA A 532 -21.04 1.74 -3.67
C ALA A 532 -20.23 2.58 -4.68
N VAL A 533 -18.92 2.40 -4.64
CA VAL A 533 -17.98 3.17 -5.49
C VAL A 533 -17.44 2.31 -6.64
N PHE A 534 -17.48 0.96 -6.50
CA PHE A 534 -16.99 -0.02 -7.47
C PHE A 534 -18.10 -0.82 -8.11
#